data_770e7ef52f6e418a220b7f5b49b28342
#
_entry.id   770e7ef52f6e418a220b7f5b49b28342
#
_cell.length_a   1.000
_cell.length_b   1.000
_cell.length_c   1.000
_cell.angle_alpha   90.00
_cell.angle_beta   90.00
_cell.angle_gamma   90.00
#
_symmetry.space_group_name_H-M   'P 1'
#
loop_
_entity.id
_entity.type
_entity.pdbx_description
1 polymer ?
#
loop_
_entity_poly.entity_id
_entity_poly.type
_entity_poly.pdbx_seq_one_letter_code
_entity_poly.pdbx_strand_id
1 'polypeptide(L)'
;MERTVDIALVPAEAHDPVLVRAAAAEAAGIPLDQVQQARVLKRSIDSRSKQPLFRLRVAVDTEAHPEAPASPPTLPDVHRADPVIIVGCGPAGLFAALRCMEHGLRPVVLERGK
;
A
#
# COMPACT_ATOMS: atom_id res chain seq x y z
N MET A 1 -1.34 22.23 0.00
CA MET A 1 0.13 22.09 0.18
C MET A 1 0.40 20.78 0.90
N GLU A 2 1.18 19.90 0.29
CA GLU A 2 1.58 18.62 0.85
C GLU A 2 2.97 18.71 1.50
N ARG A 3 3.12 18.14 2.69
CA ARG A 3 4.42 17.96 3.36
C ARG A 3 4.59 16.50 3.75
N THR A 4 5.78 15.97 3.50
CA THR A 4 6.14 14.61 3.94
C THR A 4 6.98 14.70 5.20
N VAL A 5 6.58 13.96 6.25
CA VAL A 5 7.28 13.89 7.53
C VAL A 5 7.52 12.46 7.95
N ASP A 6 8.58 12.25 8.71
CA ASP A 6 8.87 10.97 9.37
C ASP A 6 8.53 11.09 10.85
N ILE A 7 7.72 10.18 11.38
CA ILE A 7 7.32 10.09 12.77
C ILE A 7 7.64 8.72 13.35
N ALA A 8 7.79 8.63 14.67
CA ALA A 8 7.99 7.36 15.37
C ALA A 8 6.94 7.25 16.49
N LEU A 9 6.18 6.17 16.49
CA LEU A 9 5.10 5.89 17.44
C LEU A 9 5.25 4.49 18.03
N VAL A 10 4.80 4.30 19.27
CA VAL A 10 4.65 2.97 19.85
C VAL A 10 3.58 2.17 19.09
N PRO A 11 3.64 0.83 19.09
CA PRO A 11 2.71 0.01 18.31
C PRO A 11 1.22 0.31 18.54
N ALA A 12 0.83 0.58 19.79
CA ALA A 12 -0.55 0.90 20.12
C ALA A 12 -1.04 2.20 19.45
N GLU A 13 -0.18 3.20 19.34
CA GLU A 13 -0.50 4.50 18.73
C GLU A 13 -0.40 4.47 17.21
N ALA A 14 0.53 3.68 16.68
CA ALA A 14 0.77 3.58 15.23
C ALA A 14 -0.40 2.96 14.46
N HIS A 15 -1.32 2.28 15.15
CA HIS A 15 -2.53 1.71 14.56
C HIS A 15 -3.76 2.63 14.67
N ASP A 16 -3.66 3.72 15.44
CA ASP A 16 -4.73 4.69 15.58
C ASP A 16 -4.58 5.83 14.56
N PRO A 17 -5.47 5.94 13.57
CA PRO A 17 -5.40 6.99 12.55
C PRO A 17 -5.43 8.41 13.12
N VAL A 18 -6.12 8.61 14.25
CA VAL A 18 -6.25 9.92 14.90
C VAL A 18 -4.90 10.34 15.50
N LEU A 19 -4.22 9.40 16.19
CA LEU A 19 -2.91 9.66 16.78
C LEU A 19 -1.83 9.83 15.72
N VAL A 20 -1.86 9.04 14.66
CA VAL A 20 -0.95 9.18 13.51
C VAL A 20 -1.11 10.55 12.85
N ARG A 21 -2.36 10.99 12.63
CA ARG A 21 -2.65 12.31 12.06
C ARG A 21 -2.16 13.45 12.95
N ALA A 22 -2.40 13.35 14.25
CA ALA A 22 -1.96 14.36 15.21
C ALA A 22 -0.43 14.48 15.28
N ALA A 23 0.27 13.34 15.40
CA ALA A 23 1.73 13.30 15.41
C ALA A 23 2.34 13.80 14.08
N ALA A 24 1.74 13.48 12.96
CA ALA A 24 2.20 13.94 11.65
C ALA A 24 1.97 15.46 11.46
N ALA A 25 0.84 15.99 11.94
CA ALA A 25 0.54 17.42 11.93
C ALA A 25 1.56 18.20 12.75
N GLU A 26 1.87 17.73 13.97
CA GLU A 26 2.88 18.31 14.84
C GLU A 26 4.26 18.30 14.18
N ALA A 27 4.70 17.17 13.65
CA ALA A 27 5.98 17.05 12.95
C ALA A 27 6.07 17.94 11.70
N ALA A 28 4.96 18.15 11.00
CA ALA A 28 4.87 19.03 9.85
C ALA A 28 4.81 20.53 10.23
N GLY A 29 4.55 20.86 11.50
CA GLY A 29 4.30 22.23 11.95
C GLY A 29 3.01 22.81 11.38
N ILE A 30 1.99 21.95 11.13
CA ILE A 30 0.68 22.33 10.60
C ILE A 30 -0.35 22.16 11.72
N PRO A 31 -1.18 23.17 12.00
CA PRO A 31 -2.30 23.03 12.93
C PRO A 31 -3.22 21.88 12.54
N LEU A 32 -3.64 21.05 13.50
CA LEU A 32 -4.42 19.84 13.23
C LEU A 32 -5.76 20.12 12.52
N ASP A 33 -6.36 21.26 12.79
CA ASP A 33 -7.59 21.73 12.15
C ASP A 33 -7.42 22.09 10.67
N GLN A 34 -6.18 22.39 10.24
CA GLN A 34 -5.85 22.68 8.84
C GLN A 34 -5.46 21.41 8.06
N VAL A 35 -5.20 20.31 8.74
CA VAL A 35 -4.88 19.05 8.04
C VAL A 35 -6.16 18.47 7.45
N GLN A 36 -6.24 18.41 6.13
CA GLN A 36 -7.35 17.77 5.42
C GLN A 36 -7.10 16.27 5.25
N GLN A 37 -5.86 15.89 4.94
CA GLN A 37 -5.48 14.50 4.73
C GLN A 37 -4.12 14.19 5.36
N ALA A 38 -4.01 13.00 5.97
CA ALA A 38 -2.74 12.41 6.42
C ALA A 38 -2.66 10.98 5.89
N ARG A 39 -1.67 10.72 5.06
CA ARG A 39 -1.54 9.47 4.32
C ARG A 39 -0.21 8.80 4.64
N VAL A 40 -0.25 7.58 5.17
CA VAL A 40 0.95 6.80 5.46
C VAL A 40 1.53 6.25 4.16
N LEU A 41 2.70 6.76 3.77
CA LEU A 41 3.42 6.36 2.55
C LEU A 41 4.30 5.14 2.79
N LYS A 42 4.88 5.02 3.99
CA LYS A 42 5.78 3.93 4.35
C LYS A 42 5.65 3.62 5.84
N ARG A 43 5.69 2.35 6.16
CA ARG A 43 5.74 1.83 7.54
C ARG A 43 6.93 0.90 7.69
N SER A 44 7.70 1.08 8.75
CA SER A 44 8.78 0.18 9.13
C SER A 44 8.84 0.01 10.64
N ILE A 45 9.41 -1.09 11.10
CA ILE A 45 9.58 -1.40 12.52
C ILE A 45 11.03 -1.10 12.89
N ASP A 46 11.22 -0.32 13.94
CA ASP A 46 12.50 -0.06 14.56
C ASP A 46 12.57 -0.79 15.90
N SER A 47 13.34 -1.86 15.96
CA SER A 47 13.51 -2.71 17.15
C SER A 47 14.88 -2.57 17.80
N ARG A 48 15.63 -1.51 17.51
CA ARG A 48 16.99 -1.28 18.06
C ARG A 48 17.01 -0.92 19.53
N SER A 49 15.90 -0.44 20.09
CA SER A 49 15.73 -0.15 21.51
C SER A 49 14.89 -1.22 22.20
N LYS A 50 14.83 -1.17 23.55
CA LYS A 50 13.98 -2.09 24.34
C LYS A 50 12.49 -2.00 23.98
N GLN A 51 12.03 -0.81 23.59
CA GLN A 51 10.68 -0.55 23.13
C GLN A 51 10.69 -0.47 21.61
N PRO A 52 10.08 -1.43 20.89
CA PRO A 52 9.95 -1.32 19.44
C PRO A 52 9.07 -0.13 19.06
N LEU A 53 9.47 0.58 18.02
CA LEU A 53 8.74 1.72 17.48
C LEU A 53 8.36 1.44 16.01
N PHE A 54 7.19 1.92 15.61
CA PHE A 54 6.87 2.06 14.20
C PHE A 54 7.38 3.40 13.70
N ARG A 55 8.18 3.36 12.64
CA ARG A 55 8.55 4.55 11.87
C ARG A 55 7.62 4.67 10.70
N LEU A 56 6.91 5.79 10.65
CA LEU A 56 5.94 6.08 9.59
C LEU A 56 6.41 7.29 8.80
N ARG A 57 6.41 7.16 7.48
CA ARG A 57 6.51 8.30 6.58
C ARG A 57 5.10 8.70 6.20
N VAL A 58 4.72 9.92 6.51
CA VAL A 58 3.36 10.41 6.34
C VAL A 58 3.36 11.66 5.46
N ALA A 59 2.54 11.66 4.43
CA ALA A 59 2.20 12.86 3.69
C ALA A 59 1.04 13.56 4.40
N VAL A 60 1.24 14.81 4.77
CA VAL A 60 0.23 15.67 5.41
C VAL A 60 -0.16 16.74 4.41
N ASP A 61 -1.44 16.84 4.11
CA ASP A 61 -1.96 17.82 3.17
C ASP A 61 -3.01 18.73 3.79
N THR A 62 -2.94 20.01 3.45
CA THR A 62 -3.92 21.03 3.82
C THR A 62 -5.06 21.16 2.80
N GLU A 63 -4.97 20.44 1.69
CA GLU A 63 -6.00 20.37 0.67
C GLU A 63 -6.52 18.94 0.56
N ALA A 64 -7.81 18.79 0.34
CA ALA A 64 -8.39 17.47 0.13
C ALA A 64 -8.15 17.03 -1.32
N HIS A 65 -7.25 16.10 -1.53
CA HIS A 65 -7.11 15.42 -2.79
C HIS A 65 -7.88 14.10 -2.73
N PRO A 66 -9.02 13.95 -3.41
CA PRO A 66 -9.69 12.67 -3.50
C PRO A 66 -8.74 11.67 -4.16
N GLU A 67 -8.36 10.63 -3.44
CA GLU A 67 -7.68 9.50 -4.06
C GLU A 67 -8.61 8.91 -5.13
N ALA A 68 -8.24 9.07 -6.39
CA ALA A 68 -8.90 8.33 -7.44
C ALA A 68 -8.70 6.84 -7.14
N PRO A 69 -9.79 6.05 -7.02
CA PRO A 69 -9.65 4.63 -6.82
C PRO A 69 -8.79 4.07 -7.97
N ALA A 70 -7.77 3.28 -7.62
CA ALA A 70 -6.94 2.61 -8.61
C ALA A 70 -7.87 1.75 -9.47
N SER A 71 -8.05 2.16 -10.72
CA SER A 71 -8.82 1.36 -11.67
C SER A 71 -8.02 0.11 -12.01
N PRO A 72 -8.60 -1.09 -11.90
CA PRO A 72 -7.91 -2.29 -12.32
C PRO A 72 -7.57 -2.18 -13.81
N PRO A 73 -6.45 -2.76 -14.25
CA PRO A 73 -6.09 -2.77 -15.65
C PRO A 73 -7.17 -3.49 -16.47
N THR A 74 -7.47 -2.97 -17.63
CA THR A 74 -8.35 -3.66 -18.58
C THR A 74 -7.58 -4.81 -19.21
N LEU A 75 -8.03 -6.04 -18.94
CA LEU A 75 -7.44 -7.25 -19.49
C LEU A 75 -8.32 -7.83 -20.57
N PRO A 76 -7.75 -8.44 -21.62
CA PRO A 76 -8.54 -9.12 -22.66
C PRO A 76 -9.23 -10.35 -22.09
N ASP A 77 -10.38 -10.72 -22.67
CA ASP A 77 -11.02 -12.00 -22.38
C ASP A 77 -10.24 -13.14 -23.04
N VAL A 78 -9.68 -14.04 -22.23
CA VAL A 78 -8.82 -15.14 -22.67
C VAL A 78 -9.44 -16.52 -22.41
N HIS A 79 -10.74 -16.61 -22.06
CA HIS A 79 -11.34 -17.88 -21.65
C HIS A 79 -11.32 -18.96 -22.75
N ARG A 80 -11.22 -18.57 -24.02
CA ARG A 80 -11.09 -19.47 -25.16
C ARG A 80 -9.70 -19.51 -25.80
N ALA A 81 -8.73 -18.80 -25.21
CA ALA A 81 -7.36 -18.77 -25.68
C ALA A 81 -6.59 -20.03 -25.30
N ASP A 82 -5.44 -20.22 -25.92
CA ASP A 82 -4.55 -21.34 -25.63
C ASP A 82 -4.09 -21.31 -24.18
N PRO A 83 -4.14 -22.45 -23.47
CA PRO A 83 -3.77 -22.49 -22.05
C PRO A 83 -2.26 -22.47 -21.84
N VAL A 84 -1.83 -21.78 -20.80
CA VAL A 84 -0.47 -21.84 -20.27
C VAL A 84 -0.54 -22.28 -18.80
N ILE A 85 0.10 -23.38 -18.48
CA ILE A 85 0.13 -23.90 -17.12
C ILE A 85 1.21 -23.17 -16.33
N ILE A 86 0.82 -22.58 -15.17
CA ILE A 86 1.70 -21.94 -14.23
C ILE A 86 1.65 -22.72 -12.92
N VAL A 87 2.79 -23.21 -12.46
CA VAL A 87 2.89 -23.92 -11.18
C VAL A 87 3.33 -22.96 -10.09
N GLY A 88 2.47 -22.75 -9.11
CA GLY A 88 2.67 -21.85 -7.98
C GLY A 88 1.92 -20.52 -8.12
N CYS A 89 1.24 -20.12 -7.03
CA CYS A 89 0.46 -18.88 -6.92
C CYS A 89 1.16 -17.85 -6.02
N GLY A 90 2.49 -17.85 -6.02
CA GLY A 90 3.28 -16.79 -5.40
C GLY A 90 3.38 -15.55 -6.29
N PRO A 91 4.15 -14.53 -5.88
CA PRO A 91 4.30 -13.30 -6.66
C PRO A 91 4.71 -13.56 -8.12
N ALA A 92 5.67 -14.44 -8.36
CA ALA A 92 6.13 -14.78 -9.70
C ALA A 92 5.02 -15.42 -10.55
N GLY A 93 4.27 -16.36 -9.97
CA GLY A 93 3.14 -17.02 -10.66
C GLY A 93 2.01 -16.06 -11.00
N LEU A 94 1.67 -15.15 -10.09
CA LEU A 94 0.63 -14.14 -10.32
C LEU A 94 1.03 -13.15 -11.42
N PHE A 95 2.27 -12.64 -11.42
CA PHE A 95 2.75 -11.77 -12.49
C PHE A 95 2.87 -12.51 -13.83
N ALA A 96 3.27 -13.78 -13.82
CA ALA A 96 3.27 -14.61 -15.02
C ALA A 96 1.84 -14.76 -15.59
N ALA A 97 0.84 -14.96 -14.74
CA ALA A 97 -0.56 -15.05 -15.15
C ALA A 97 -1.05 -13.75 -15.81
N LEU A 98 -0.76 -12.59 -15.19
CA LEU A 98 -1.06 -11.30 -15.78
C LEU A 98 -0.41 -11.14 -17.16
N ARG A 99 0.85 -11.50 -17.27
CA ARG A 99 1.61 -11.38 -18.52
C ARG A 99 1.04 -12.27 -19.61
N CYS A 100 0.61 -13.49 -19.27
CA CYS A 100 -0.10 -14.38 -20.21
C CYS A 100 -1.37 -13.71 -20.74
N MET A 101 -2.18 -13.12 -19.87
CA MET A 101 -3.42 -12.45 -20.30
C MET A 101 -3.16 -11.25 -21.19
N GLU A 102 -2.12 -10.44 -20.90
CA GLU A 102 -1.70 -9.34 -21.76
C GLU A 102 -1.29 -9.80 -23.17
N HIS A 103 -0.76 -11.02 -23.29
CA HIS A 103 -0.40 -11.65 -24.56
C HIS A 103 -1.53 -12.47 -25.21
N GLY A 104 -2.74 -12.40 -24.68
CA GLY A 104 -3.88 -13.15 -25.21
C GLY A 104 -3.81 -14.65 -24.97
N LEU A 105 -3.13 -15.09 -23.92
CA LEU A 105 -3.02 -16.49 -23.48
C LEU A 105 -3.83 -16.71 -22.21
N ARG A 106 -4.37 -17.91 -22.04
CA ARG A 106 -5.17 -18.27 -20.87
C ARG A 106 -4.29 -18.91 -19.79
N PRO A 107 -3.97 -18.21 -18.68
CA PRO A 107 -3.21 -18.82 -17.60
C PRO A 107 -4.09 -19.80 -16.83
N VAL A 108 -3.53 -20.97 -16.50
CA VAL A 108 -4.09 -21.94 -15.57
C VAL A 108 -3.09 -22.11 -14.45
N VAL A 109 -3.40 -21.57 -13.28
CA VAL A 109 -2.50 -21.57 -12.12
C VAL A 109 -2.80 -22.76 -11.24
N LEU A 110 -1.79 -23.57 -10.96
CA LEU A 110 -1.85 -24.73 -10.06
C LEU A 110 -1.12 -24.34 -8.76
N GLU A 111 -1.82 -24.43 -7.64
CA GLU A 111 -1.27 -24.14 -6.32
C GLU A 111 -1.43 -25.34 -5.40
N ARG A 112 -0.35 -25.67 -4.69
CA ARG A 112 -0.34 -26.78 -3.73
C ARG A 112 -0.87 -26.38 -2.36
N GLY A 113 -1.00 -25.12 -2.03
CA GLY A 113 -1.30 -24.55 -0.73
C GLY A 113 -2.15 -25.41 0.20
N LYS A 114 -2.06 -25.13 1.50
CA LYS A 114 -2.83 -25.83 2.55
C LYS A 114 -4.15 -25.15 2.78
#